data_fa97908d66c206de4cb5f3a2f8bd984a
#
_entry.id   fa97908d66c206de4cb5f3a2f8bd984a
#
_cell.length_a   1.000
_cell.length_b   1.000
_cell.length_c   1.000
_cell.angle_alpha   90.00
_cell.angle_beta   90.00
_cell.angle_gamma   90.00
#
_symmetry.space_group_name_H-M   'P 1'
#
loop_
_entity.id
_entity.type
_entity.pdbx_description
1 polymer ?
#
loop_
_entity_poly.entity_id
_entity_poly.type
_entity_poly.pdbx_seq_one_letter_code
_entity_poly.pdbx_strand_id
1 'polypeptide(L)'
;MFEIKKYQVIKNALPYELANFIFNYFLLKRDAVDYMYQNNIHSQSPILGTWSDRQIPNTFSCYGDFVMDTLLMKMLPVMKQHSNLDLIPTYSYARAYKRGDILKRHK
;
A
#
# COMPACT_ATOMS: atom_id res chain seq x y z
N MET A 1 22.78 -8.97 -5.15
CA MET A 1 22.84 -7.51 -5.37
C MET A 1 22.32 -6.72 -4.16
N PHE A 2 21.29 -7.24 -3.48
CA PHE A 2 20.74 -6.58 -2.29
C PHE A 2 21.75 -6.40 -1.17
N GLU A 3 22.61 -7.41 -0.91
CA GLU A 3 23.59 -7.39 0.16
C GLU A 3 24.59 -6.25 0.00
N ILE A 4 24.86 -5.84 -1.23
CA ILE A 4 25.80 -4.78 -1.55
C ILE A 4 25.14 -3.41 -1.53
N LYS A 5 24.01 -3.27 -2.24
CA LYS A 5 23.35 -1.99 -2.44
C LYS A 5 22.30 -1.65 -1.40
N LYS A 6 21.85 -2.64 -0.60
CA LYS A 6 20.76 -2.53 0.36
C LYS A 6 19.42 -2.21 -0.29
N TYR A 7 19.28 -2.40 -1.60
CA TYR A 7 18.02 -2.35 -2.32
C TYR A 7 18.13 -3.20 -3.57
N GLN A 8 16.97 -3.56 -4.14
CA GLN A 8 16.90 -4.32 -5.38
C GLN A 8 15.60 -4.00 -6.10
N VAL A 9 15.68 -3.93 -7.43
CA VAL A 9 14.52 -3.78 -8.29
C VAL A 9 14.29 -5.11 -9.00
N ILE A 10 13.09 -5.67 -8.85
CA ILE A 10 12.71 -6.93 -9.48
C ILE A 10 11.62 -6.61 -10.49
N LYS A 11 11.99 -6.65 -11.78
CA LYS A 11 11.04 -6.35 -12.85
C LYS A 11 10.05 -7.50 -13.01
N ASN A 12 8.79 -7.15 -13.29
CA ASN A 12 7.71 -8.10 -13.53
C ASN A 12 7.48 -9.06 -12.37
N ALA A 13 7.72 -8.60 -11.13
CA ALA A 13 7.49 -9.40 -9.94
C ALA A 13 6.02 -9.77 -9.77
N LEU A 14 5.10 -8.93 -10.26
CA LEU A 14 3.67 -9.19 -10.27
C LEU A 14 3.19 -9.37 -11.72
N PRO A 15 2.32 -10.36 -11.99
CA PRO A 15 1.63 -10.43 -13.28
C PRO A 15 0.81 -9.16 -13.51
N TYR A 16 0.76 -8.72 -14.77
CA TYR A 16 0.04 -7.50 -15.14
C TYR A 16 -1.42 -7.54 -14.66
N GLU A 17 -2.09 -8.67 -14.87
CA GLU A 17 -3.50 -8.78 -14.51
C GLU A 17 -3.72 -8.62 -13.01
N LEU A 18 -2.83 -9.20 -12.20
CA LEU A 18 -2.92 -9.07 -10.75
C LEU A 18 -2.65 -7.62 -10.31
N ALA A 19 -1.62 -7.01 -10.88
CA ALA A 19 -1.28 -5.61 -10.55
C ALA A 19 -2.45 -4.69 -10.90
N ASN A 20 -3.06 -4.90 -12.07
CA ASN A 20 -4.21 -4.11 -12.51
C ASN A 20 -5.43 -4.32 -11.62
N PHE A 21 -5.69 -5.57 -11.22
CA PHE A 21 -6.77 -5.88 -10.31
C PHE A 21 -6.60 -5.16 -8.97
N ILE A 22 -5.40 -5.21 -8.40
CA ILE A 22 -5.11 -4.58 -7.12
C ILE A 22 -5.23 -3.05 -7.23
N PHE A 23 -4.75 -2.48 -8.33
CA PHE A 23 -4.88 -1.03 -8.56
C PHE A 23 -6.34 -0.61 -8.60
N ASN A 24 -7.17 -1.33 -9.37
CA ASN A 24 -8.59 -1.01 -9.47
C ASN A 24 -9.32 -1.23 -8.15
N TYR A 25 -8.96 -2.27 -7.41
CA TYR A 25 -9.50 -2.51 -6.07
C TYR A 25 -9.23 -1.31 -5.17
N PHE A 26 -8.00 -0.81 -5.15
CA PHE A 26 -7.62 0.27 -4.25
C PHE A 26 -8.33 1.57 -4.62
N LEU A 27 -8.46 1.85 -5.92
CA LEU A 27 -9.19 3.04 -6.36
C LEU A 27 -10.67 2.96 -6.00
N LEU A 28 -11.28 1.79 -6.13
CA LEU A 28 -12.68 1.60 -5.73
C LEU A 28 -12.84 1.80 -4.23
N LYS A 29 -11.93 1.25 -3.44
CA LYS A 29 -11.95 1.44 -2.00
C LYS A 29 -11.83 2.92 -1.63
N ARG A 30 -10.90 3.62 -2.27
CA ARG A 30 -10.76 5.07 -2.07
C ARG A 30 -12.07 5.80 -2.31
N ASP A 31 -12.73 5.50 -3.42
CA ASP A 31 -13.98 6.18 -3.79
C ASP A 31 -15.12 5.83 -2.81
N ALA A 32 -15.20 4.58 -2.38
CA ALA A 32 -16.20 4.15 -1.41
C ALA A 32 -16.00 4.84 -0.06
N VAL A 33 -14.77 4.95 0.40
CA VAL A 33 -14.46 5.61 1.68
C VAL A 33 -14.71 7.12 1.57
N ASP A 34 -14.41 7.71 0.40
CA ASP A 34 -14.71 9.13 0.16
C ASP A 34 -16.21 9.39 0.25
N TYR A 35 -17.03 8.53 -0.35
CA TYR A 35 -18.47 8.64 -0.26
C TYR A 35 -18.94 8.57 1.19
N MET A 36 -18.41 7.65 1.97
CA MET A 36 -18.73 7.54 3.39
C MET A 36 -18.37 8.82 4.13
N TYR A 37 -17.20 9.36 3.85
CA TYR A 37 -16.72 10.58 4.50
C TYR A 37 -17.61 11.77 4.18
N GLN A 38 -18.02 11.91 2.90
CA GLN A 38 -18.89 13.00 2.47
C GLN A 38 -20.28 12.91 3.10
N ASN A 39 -20.70 11.73 3.49
CA ASN A 39 -22.01 11.50 4.12
C ASN A 39 -21.91 11.35 5.64
N ASN A 40 -20.80 11.81 6.24
CA ASN A 40 -20.55 11.80 7.68
C ASN A 40 -20.57 10.40 8.29
N ILE A 41 -20.23 9.38 7.49
CA ILE A 41 -20.06 8.02 7.98
C ILE A 41 -18.54 7.83 8.20
N HIS A 42 -18.10 8.01 9.44
CA HIS A 42 -16.68 7.94 9.77
C HIS A 42 -16.34 6.62 10.43
N SER A 43 -15.15 6.12 10.13
CA SER A 43 -14.62 4.93 10.75
C SER A 43 -13.27 5.26 11.40
N GLN A 44 -13.04 4.70 12.58
CA GLN A 44 -11.76 4.77 13.26
C GLN A 44 -10.83 3.64 12.81
N SER A 45 -11.30 2.73 11.98
CA SER A 45 -10.52 1.57 11.58
C SER A 45 -9.46 1.94 10.53
N PRO A 46 -8.18 1.65 10.79
CA PRO A 46 -7.12 1.88 9.80
C PRO A 46 -7.29 1.04 8.53
N ILE A 47 -8.02 -0.07 8.62
CA ILE A 47 -8.27 -0.95 7.47
C ILE A 47 -9.15 -0.25 6.43
N LEU A 48 -10.16 0.50 6.87
CA LEU A 48 -10.98 1.30 5.96
C LEU A 48 -10.22 2.48 5.39
N GLY A 49 -9.28 3.01 6.17
CA GLY A 49 -8.43 4.09 5.68
C GLY A 49 -8.89 5.46 6.10
N THR A 50 -8.10 6.44 5.74
CA THR A 50 -8.33 7.83 6.07
C THR A 50 -7.92 8.74 4.90
N TRP A 51 -8.58 9.90 4.81
CA TRP A 51 -8.27 10.89 3.79
C TRP A 51 -7.30 11.95 4.25
N SER A 52 -6.86 11.90 5.48
CA SER A 52 -5.91 12.88 5.99
C SER A 52 -5.08 12.27 7.09
N ASP A 53 -3.79 12.19 6.87
CA ASP A 53 -2.85 11.80 7.89
C ASP A 53 -1.80 12.89 8.07
N ARG A 54 -0.82 12.63 8.92
CA ARG A 54 0.18 13.65 9.26
C ARG A 54 1.20 13.89 8.16
N GLN A 55 1.33 12.95 7.21
CA GLN A 55 2.37 13.03 6.19
C GLN A 55 1.92 13.84 5.00
N ILE A 56 0.74 13.54 4.47
CA ILE A 56 0.23 14.20 3.28
C ILE A 56 -1.27 14.46 3.47
N PRO A 57 -1.68 15.73 3.63
CA PRO A 57 -3.10 16.04 3.78
C PRO A 57 -3.87 15.74 2.50
N ASN A 58 -5.12 15.38 2.65
CA ASN A 58 -6.07 15.13 1.56
C ASN A 58 -5.64 13.99 0.62
N THR A 59 -4.91 13.01 1.15
CA THR A 59 -4.60 11.78 0.42
C THR A 59 -5.20 10.60 1.13
N PHE A 60 -5.66 9.63 0.34
CA PHE A 60 -6.24 8.40 0.89
C PHE A 60 -5.13 7.41 1.23
N SER A 61 -5.18 6.87 2.45
CA SER A 61 -4.25 5.83 2.87
C SER A 61 -4.94 4.82 3.79
N CYS A 62 -4.44 3.59 3.83
CA CYS A 62 -4.95 2.58 4.73
C CYS A 62 -3.81 1.65 5.18
N TYR A 63 -4.02 1.05 6.35
CA TYR A 63 -3.09 0.11 6.96
C TYR A 63 -3.79 -1.23 7.14
N GLY A 64 -3.09 -2.32 6.80
CA GLY A 64 -3.58 -3.65 7.12
C GLY A 64 -4.82 -4.06 6.34
N ASP A 65 -5.02 -3.50 5.16
CA ASP A 65 -6.10 -3.92 4.28
C ASP A 65 -5.96 -5.39 3.93
N PHE A 66 -7.06 -6.15 3.98
CA PHE A 66 -7.01 -7.60 3.80
C PHE A 66 -6.46 -8.00 2.43
N VAL A 67 -6.82 -7.29 1.37
CA VAL A 67 -6.31 -7.59 0.03
C VAL A 67 -4.82 -7.27 -0.06
N MET A 68 -4.41 -6.12 0.48
CA MET A 68 -3.01 -5.70 0.45
C MET A 68 -2.14 -6.58 1.34
N ASP A 69 -2.67 -7.03 2.49
CA ASP A 69 -1.96 -7.98 3.35
C ASP A 69 -1.82 -9.35 2.66
N THR A 70 -2.84 -9.76 1.90
CA THR A 70 -2.76 -10.99 1.11
C THR A 70 -1.67 -10.88 0.06
N LEU A 71 -1.56 -9.71 -0.59
CA LEU A 71 -0.47 -9.45 -1.54
C LEU A 71 0.89 -9.52 -0.85
N LEU A 72 1.00 -8.94 0.34
CA LEU A 72 2.23 -9.00 1.14
C LEU A 72 2.64 -10.46 1.38
N MET A 73 1.71 -11.29 1.80
CA MET A 73 1.97 -12.71 2.04
C MET A 73 2.38 -13.43 0.75
N LYS A 74 1.74 -13.10 -0.37
CA LYS A 74 2.07 -13.69 -1.66
C LYS A 74 3.48 -13.32 -2.10
N MET A 75 3.92 -12.09 -1.84
CA MET A 75 5.22 -11.61 -2.27
C MET A 75 6.35 -11.98 -1.33
N LEU A 76 6.04 -12.43 -0.12
CA LEU A 76 7.05 -12.74 0.88
C LEU A 76 8.10 -13.74 0.39
N PRO A 77 7.75 -14.89 -0.23
CA PRO A 77 8.77 -15.82 -0.71
C PRO A 77 9.71 -15.20 -1.73
N VAL A 78 9.20 -14.37 -2.63
CA VAL A 78 10.01 -13.68 -3.63
C VAL A 78 11.00 -12.73 -2.96
N MET A 79 10.54 -11.98 -1.97
CA MET A 79 11.38 -11.03 -1.24
C MET A 79 12.46 -11.75 -0.42
N LYS A 80 12.12 -12.87 0.20
CA LYS A 80 13.09 -13.67 0.95
C LYS A 80 14.17 -14.23 0.02
N GLN A 81 13.75 -14.71 -1.15
CA GLN A 81 14.68 -15.27 -2.13
C GLN A 81 15.68 -14.21 -2.63
N HIS A 82 15.18 -13.03 -2.99
CA HIS A 82 16.02 -11.99 -3.59
C HIS A 82 16.86 -11.23 -2.57
N SER A 83 16.39 -11.09 -1.34
CA SER A 83 17.16 -10.40 -0.29
C SER A 83 18.11 -11.33 0.45
N ASN A 84 17.84 -12.63 0.42
CA ASN A 84 18.56 -13.65 1.21
C ASN A 84 18.43 -13.38 2.72
N LEU A 85 17.31 -12.77 3.14
CA LEU A 85 17.01 -12.49 4.53
C LEU A 85 15.83 -13.33 4.98
N ASP A 86 15.79 -13.67 6.26
CA ASP A 86 14.66 -14.38 6.86
C ASP A 86 13.61 -13.37 7.31
N LEU A 87 12.87 -12.83 6.33
CA LEU A 87 11.90 -11.78 6.56
C LEU A 87 10.61 -12.36 7.13
N ILE A 88 9.97 -11.59 8.00
CA ILE A 88 8.61 -11.90 8.49
C ILE A 88 7.67 -10.78 8.06
N PRO A 89 6.42 -11.10 7.69
CA PRO A 89 5.47 -10.08 7.32
C PRO A 89 4.93 -9.37 8.56
N THR A 90 4.67 -8.09 8.45
CA THR A 90 4.02 -7.34 9.51
C THR A 90 2.63 -6.89 9.06
N TYR A 91 2.56 -5.84 8.28
CA TYR A 91 1.30 -5.34 7.74
C TYR A 91 1.59 -4.54 6.48
N SER A 92 0.56 -4.33 5.67
CA SER A 92 0.66 -3.50 4.48
C SER A 92 0.26 -2.06 4.78
N TYR A 93 0.78 -1.17 3.97
CA TYR A 93 0.39 0.23 3.96
C TYR A 93 0.22 0.65 2.50
N ALA A 94 -0.89 1.30 2.21
CA ALA A 94 -1.20 1.73 0.85
C ALA A 94 -1.67 3.19 0.87
N ARG A 95 -1.24 3.94 -0.12
CA ARG A 95 -1.60 5.35 -0.27
C ARG A 95 -1.83 5.68 -1.73
N ALA A 96 -2.84 6.50 -2.02
CA ALA A 96 -3.09 7.01 -3.35
C ALA A 96 -2.57 8.46 -3.42
N TYR A 97 -1.53 8.67 -4.21
CA TYR A 97 -1.02 10.01 -4.47
C TYR A 97 -1.79 10.65 -5.62
N LYS A 98 -2.04 11.94 -5.50
CA LYS A 98 -2.56 12.75 -6.58
C LYS A 98 -1.43 13.54 -7.21
N ARG A 99 -1.63 14.00 -8.44
CA ARG A 99 -0.67 14.88 -9.09
C ARG A 99 -0.41 16.11 -8.20
N GLY A 100 0.87 16.37 -7.94
CA GLY A 100 1.28 17.48 -7.09
C GLY A 100 1.50 17.13 -5.63
N ASP A 101 1.07 15.93 -5.19
CA ASP A 101 1.35 15.50 -3.82
C ASP A 101 2.84 15.26 -3.63
N ILE A 102 3.35 15.69 -2.50
CA ILE A 102 4.77 15.57 -2.17
C ILE A 102 4.88 14.89 -0.81
N LEU A 103 5.56 13.76 -0.78
CA LEU A 103 5.92 13.11 0.48
C LEU A 103 7.16 13.80 1.04
N LYS A 104 6.98 14.50 2.16
CA LYS A 104 8.09 15.15 2.83
C LYS A 104 9.02 14.11 3.44
N ARG A 105 10.31 14.43 3.49
CA ARG A 105 11.29 13.57 4.15
C ARG A 105 10.90 13.37 5.61
N HIS A 106 10.89 12.13 6.05
CA HIS A 106 10.53 11.77 7.42
C HIS A 106 11.37 10.59 7.88
N LYS A 107 11.38 10.40 9.15
CA LYS A 107 12.10 9.28 9.76
C LYS A 107 11.14 8.27 10.34
#